data_491eb260c510cc7f08ff756c12a9c31b
#
_entry.id   491eb260c510cc7f08ff756c12a9c31b
#
_cell.length_a   1.000
_cell.length_b   1.000
_cell.length_c   1.000
_cell.angle_alpha   90.00
_cell.angle_beta   90.00
_cell.angle_gamma   90.00
#
_symmetry.space_group_name_H-M   'P 1'
#
loop_
_entity.id
_entity.type
_entity.pdbx_description
1 polymer ?
#
loop_
_entity_poly.entity_id
_entity_poly.type
_entity_poly.pdbx_seq_one_letter_code
_entity_poly.pdbx_strand_id
1 'polypeptide(L)'
;VIVHDGLPSDNTAPNYWVRYKDYIKNVASCEIYATWPESTLYANILAIMSFTLNRVYTEWYRNKLKPFTITSSTAYDQKWIYGRNIFSNIDYLVDSIFANYLSRPGVRQPILTSYCDGRRVTCDGLSQWGSKYLGDEGYSAIEIIRYYYGNDMYINSADSISGVPSSWPGYDLTIGSSGDKVRQLQQQLNRIARNYPAIPTISADGIYGARTAEAVRTFQRVFNLPQTGITDYPTWYSISNIYVGVSRIAEP
;
A
#
# COMPACT_ATOMS: atom_id res chain seq x y z
N VAL A 1 10.76 -1.88 2.70
CA VAL A 1 9.64 -1.94 3.67
C VAL A 1 10.18 -2.16 5.07
N ILE A 2 9.46 -1.66 6.09
CA ILE A 2 9.76 -1.95 7.49
C ILE A 2 8.76 -3.01 7.95
N VAL A 3 9.27 -4.19 8.26
CA VAL A 3 8.48 -5.35 8.71
C VAL A 3 8.46 -5.37 10.23
N HIS A 4 7.29 -5.30 10.81
CA HIS A 4 7.07 -5.53 12.24
C HIS A 4 6.82 -7.02 12.48
N ASP A 5 7.75 -7.67 13.19
CA ASP A 5 7.71 -9.12 13.35
C ASP A 5 6.83 -9.53 14.55
N GLY A 6 5.54 -9.23 14.41
CA GLY A 6 4.55 -9.50 15.46
C GLY A 6 3.17 -8.93 15.13
N LEU A 7 2.31 -8.90 16.14
CA LEU A 7 0.98 -8.26 16.05
C LEU A 7 1.13 -6.73 16.03
N PRO A 8 0.27 -5.97 15.34
CA PRO A 8 0.35 -4.51 15.31
C PRO A 8 0.26 -3.84 16.69
N SER A 9 -0.30 -4.53 17.68
CA SER A 9 -0.42 -4.07 19.07
C SER A 9 0.80 -4.38 19.93
N ASP A 10 1.69 -5.27 19.48
CA ASP A 10 2.87 -5.66 20.24
C ASP A 10 4.00 -4.64 20.01
N ASN A 11 4.12 -3.70 20.93
CA ASN A 11 5.17 -2.68 20.84
C ASN A 11 6.58 -3.19 21.20
N THR A 12 6.72 -4.47 21.61
CA THR A 12 8.01 -5.10 21.96
C THR A 12 8.59 -5.90 20.81
N ALA A 13 7.79 -6.23 19.80
CA ALA A 13 8.23 -6.96 18.63
C ALA A 13 9.24 -6.14 17.78
N PRO A 14 10.26 -6.79 17.22
CA PRO A 14 11.29 -6.09 16.46
C PRO A 14 10.78 -5.59 15.10
N ASN A 15 11.40 -4.51 14.60
CA ASN A 15 11.18 -3.98 13.27
C ASN A 15 12.41 -4.23 12.40
N TYR A 16 12.21 -4.83 11.23
CA TYR A 16 13.27 -5.14 10.27
C TYR A 16 13.15 -4.28 9.01
N TRP A 17 14.26 -3.65 8.60
CA TRP A 17 14.36 -2.99 7.30
C TRP A 17 14.68 -4.01 6.23
N VAL A 18 13.76 -4.23 5.30
CA VAL A 18 13.87 -5.24 4.24
C VAL A 18 13.71 -4.57 2.88
N ARG A 19 14.56 -4.91 1.91
CA ARG A 19 14.37 -4.45 0.53
C ARG A 19 13.05 -5.01 0.00
N TYR A 20 12.35 -4.24 -0.83
CA TYR A 20 11.04 -4.65 -1.35
C TYR A 20 11.07 -6.03 -2.00
N LYS A 21 12.02 -6.28 -2.93
CA LYS A 21 12.12 -7.58 -3.60
C LYS A 21 12.39 -8.73 -2.62
N ASP A 22 13.29 -8.52 -1.67
CA ASP A 22 13.63 -9.54 -0.67
C ASP A 22 12.43 -9.85 0.25
N TYR A 23 11.62 -8.83 0.55
CA TYR A 23 10.37 -9.02 1.27
C TYR A 23 9.38 -9.89 0.47
N ILE A 24 9.13 -9.56 -0.81
CA ILE A 24 8.21 -10.33 -1.66
C ILE A 24 8.68 -11.78 -1.84
N LYS A 25 9.97 -12.00 -2.08
CA LYS A 25 10.56 -13.35 -2.20
C LYS A 25 10.34 -14.17 -0.93
N ASN A 26 10.54 -13.55 0.23
CA ASN A 26 10.32 -14.18 1.52
C ASN A 26 8.85 -14.57 1.72
N VAL A 27 7.93 -13.62 1.56
CA VAL A 27 6.48 -13.87 1.70
C VAL A 27 6.02 -14.97 0.75
N ALA A 28 6.35 -14.88 -0.53
CA ALA A 28 5.98 -15.90 -1.52
C ALA A 28 6.54 -17.28 -1.14
N SER A 29 7.78 -17.35 -0.66
CA SER A 29 8.37 -18.61 -0.19
C SER A 29 7.75 -19.13 1.12
N CYS A 30 7.04 -18.30 1.88
CA CYS A 30 6.30 -18.70 3.08
C CYS A 30 4.88 -19.17 2.79
N GLU A 31 4.24 -18.63 1.75
CA GLU A 31 2.80 -18.74 1.56
C GLU A 31 2.38 -19.68 0.43
N ILE A 32 3.21 -19.85 -0.59
CA ILE A 32 2.89 -20.69 -1.75
C ILE A 32 3.95 -21.76 -1.98
N TYR A 33 3.55 -22.84 -2.64
CA TYR A 33 4.46 -23.94 -2.94
C TYR A 33 5.16 -23.71 -4.28
N ALA A 34 6.47 -23.70 -4.27
CA ALA A 34 7.31 -23.48 -5.45
C ALA A 34 7.09 -24.48 -6.61
N THR A 35 6.42 -25.61 -6.32
CA THR A 35 6.09 -26.67 -7.30
C THR A 35 4.74 -26.45 -8.01
N TRP A 36 4.03 -25.37 -7.70
CA TRP A 36 2.76 -25.07 -8.36
C TRP A 36 2.95 -24.62 -9.81
N PRO A 37 1.90 -24.68 -10.66
CA PRO A 37 1.95 -24.15 -12.02
C PRO A 37 2.48 -22.71 -12.06
N GLU A 38 3.26 -22.38 -13.07
CA GLU A 38 3.88 -21.04 -13.20
C GLU A 38 2.84 -19.92 -13.21
N SER A 39 1.71 -20.13 -13.92
CA SER A 39 0.60 -19.18 -13.95
C SER A 39 0.03 -18.91 -12.55
N THR A 40 -0.08 -19.96 -11.72
CA THR A 40 -0.49 -19.84 -10.31
C THR A 40 0.52 -19.07 -9.50
N LEU A 41 1.82 -19.35 -9.68
CA LEU A 41 2.89 -18.63 -8.97
C LEU A 41 2.85 -17.13 -9.34
N TYR A 42 2.75 -16.79 -10.62
CA TYR A 42 2.63 -15.40 -11.07
C TYR A 42 1.41 -14.71 -10.48
N ALA A 43 0.22 -15.34 -10.50
CA ALA A 43 -1.00 -14.74 -9.97
C ALA A 43 -0.86 -14.44 -8.47
N ASN A 44 -0.33 -15.38 -7.69
CA ASN A 44 -0.13 -15.19 -6.25
C ASN A 44 0.95 -14.16 -5.95
N ILE A 45 2.06 -14.16 -6.67
CA ILE A 45 3.14 -13.15 -6.50
C ILE A 45 2.61 -11.76 -6.80
N LEU A 46 1.84 -11.57 -7.88
CA LEU A 46 1.19 -10.29 -8.20
C LEU A 46 0.23 -9.83 -7.10
N ALA A 47 -0.55 -10.74 -6.52
CA ALA A 47 -1.41 -10.42 -5.39
C ALA A 47 -0.59 -10.00 -4.15
N ILE A 48 0.46 -10.75 -3.79
CA ILE A 48 1.39 -10.43 -2.69
C ILE A 48 2.01 -9.04 -2.91
N MET A 49 2.49 -8.76 -4.12
CA MET A 49 3.11 -7.49 -4.48
C MET A 49 2.14 -6.33 -4.36
N SER A 50 0.93 -6.47 -4.91
CA SER A 50 -0.08 -5.40 -4.90
C SER A 50 -0.58 -5.11 -3.49
N PHE A 51 -0.77 -6.14 -2.66
CA PHE A 51 -1.06 -5.97 -1.23
C PHE A 51 0.03 -5.17 -0.53
N THR A 52 1.29 -5.57 -0.69
CA THR A 52 2.44 -4.89 -0.07
C THR A 52 2.55 -3.44 -0.53
N LEU A 53 2.45 -3.20 -1.85
CA LEU A 53 2.52 -1.86 -2.42
C LEU A 53 1.34 -0.98 -1.97
N ASN A 54 0.15 -1.55 -1.81
CA ASN A 54 -0.98 -0.82 -1.23
C ASN A 54 -0.68 -0.38 0.20
N ARG A 55 -0.14 -1.26 1.05
CA ARG A 55 0.28 -0.90 2.43
C ARG A 55 1.32 0.22 2.47
N VAL A 56 2.27 0.18 1.54
CA VAL A 56 3.29 1.24 1.37
C VAL A 56 2.63 2.54 0.89
N TYR A 57 1.83 2.46 -0.17
CA TYR A 57 1.20 3.62 -0.80
C TYR A 57 0.23 4.33 0.13
N THR A 58 -0.58 3.59 0.86
CA THR A 58 -1.57 4.14 1.80
C THR A 58 -0.96 4.56 3.13
N GLU A 59 0.29 4.23 3.39
CA GLU A 59 0.96 4.40 4.70
C GLU A 59 0.11 3.84 5.86
N TRP A 60 -0.55 2.70 5.63
CA TRP A 60 -1.62 2.14 6.47
C TRP A 60 -1.31 2.13 7.97
N TYR A 61 -0.10 1.72 8.35
CA TYR A 61 0.33 1.69 9.75
C TYR A 61 0.89 3.02 10.23
N ARG A 62 1.56 3.77 9.34
CA ARG A 62 2.05 5.12 9.64
C ARG A 62 0.90 6.05 10.00
N ASN A 63 -0.23 5.96 9.28
CA ASN A 63 -1.46 6.69 9.57
C ASN A 63 -2.05 6.37 10.96
N LYS A 64 -1.67 5.23 11.54
CA LYS A 64 -2.01 4.80 12.90
C LYS A 64 -0.87 5.03 13.89
N LEU A 65 0.07 5.91 13.56
CA LEU A 65 1.23 6.27 14.36
C LEU A 65 2.16 5.09 14.69
N LYS A 66 2.18 4.06 13.84
CA LYS A 66 3.09 2.92 14.00
C LYS A 66 4.38 3.13 13.20
N PRO A 67 5.56 2.73 13.72
CA PRO A 67 6.86 3.00 13.07
C PRO A 67 7.21 1.98 11.96
N PHE A 68 6.25 1.23 11.43
CA PHE A 68 6.47 0.18 10.44
C PHE A 68 5.52 0.28 9.24
N THR A 69 5.82 -0.47 8.18
CA THR A 69 5.03 -0.49 6.94
C THR A 69 4.00 -1.62 6.92
N ILE A 70 4.39 -2.79 7.44
CA ILE A 70 3.64 -4.04 7.33
C ILE A 70 4.02 -4.96 8.50
N THR A 71 3.14 -5.91 8.85
CA THR A 71 3.42 -6.91 9.88
C THR A 71 3.75 -8.28 9.29
N SER A 72 4.39 -9.17 10.07
CA SER A 72 4.58 -10.58 9.73
C SER A 72 3.36 -11.46 10.05
N SER A 73 2.29 -10.86 10.60
CA SER A 73 1.11 -11.58 11.07
C SER A 73 0.07 -11.78 9.97
N THR A 74 -0.26 -13.03 9.66
CA THR A 74 -1.29 -13.39 8.67
C THR A 74 -2.72 -13.00 9.08
N ALA A 75 -2.93 -12.62 10.34
CA ALA A 75 -4.21 -12.09 10.78
C ALA A 75 -4.43 -10.63 10.33
N TYR A 76 -3.39 -9.92 9.94
CA TYR A 76 -3.41 -8.52 9.54
C TYR A 76 -2.85 -8.27 8.15
N ASP A 77 -1.75 -8.97 7.81
CA ASP A 77 -1.01 -8.77 6.56
C ASP A 77 -0.54 -10.10 5.99
N GLN A 78 0.77 -10.31 5.88
CA GLN A 78 1.41 -11.39 5.11
C GLN A 78 2.38 -12.18 5.97
N LYS A 79 2.50 -13.48 5.70
CA LYS A 79 3.45 -14.33 6.41
C LYS A 79 4.88 -14.02 5.97
N TRP A 80 5.64 -13.41 6.85
CA TRP A 80 7.06 -13.18 6.67
C TRP A 80 7.84 -13.87 7.81
N ILE A 81 9.00 -14.43 7.52
CA ILE A 81 9.84 -15.14 8.50
C ILE A 81 11.28 -14.67 8.35
N TYR A 82 11.86 -14.14 9.42
CA TYR A 82 13.28 -13.74 9.43
C TYR A 82 14.19 -14.92 9.06
N GLY A 83 15.11 -14.69 8.11
CA GLY A 83 16.06 -15.73 7.67
C GLY A 83 15.46 -16.87 6.84
N ARG A 84 14.25 -16.70 6.29
CA ARG A 84 13.62 -17.71 5.41
C ARG A 84 14.48 -18.00 4.19
N ASN A 85 14.71 -19.27 3.89
CA ASN A 85 15.29 -19.71 2.63
C ASN A 85 14.33 -19.43 1.47
N ILE A 86 14.84 -18.80 0.42
CA ILE A 86 14.06 -18.45 -0.78
C ILE A 86 14.22 -19.59 -1.80
N PHE A 87 13.10 -20.02 -2.38
CA PHE A 87 13.12 -21.00 -3.48
C PHE A 87 13.61 -20.33 -4.76
N SER A 88 14.51 -21.00 -5.49
CA SER A 88 15.18 -20.44 -6.67
C SER A 88 14.23 -20.00 -7.79
N ASN A 89 13.14 -20.74 -8.04
CA ASN A 89 12.15 -20.35 -9.03
C ASN A 89 11.32 -19.14 -8.58
N ILE A 90 10.97 -19.03 -7.28
CA ILE A 90 10.30 -17.83 -6.73
C ILE A 90 11.23 -16.62 -6.82
N ASP A 91 12.52 -16.80 -6.51
CA ASP A 91 13.53 -15.75 -6.66
C ASP A 91 13.54 -15.19 -8.10
N TYR A 92 13.63 -16.08 -9.08
CA TYR A 92 13.60 -15.72 -10.50
C TYR A 92 12.30 -15.04 -10.91
N LEU A 93 11.14 -15.59 -10.53
CA LEU A 93 9.83 -15.04 -10.90
C LEU A 93 9.63 -13.63 -10.32
N VAL A 94 9.96 -13.42 -9.05
CA VAL A 94 9.87 -12.08 -8.45
C VAL A 94 10.78 -11.09 -9.16
N ASP A 95 12.01 -11.47 -9.49
CA ASP A 95 12.92 -10.60 -10.22
C ASP A 95 12.43 -10.26 -11.63
N SER A 96 11.68 -11.16 -12.27
CA SER A 96 11.13 -10.91 -13.60
C SER A 96 9.93 -9.94 -13.61
N ILE A 97 9.18 -9.84 -12.51
CA ILE A 97 7.93 -9.06 -12.47
C ILE A 97 7.88 -7.98 -11.37
N PHE A 98 8.99 -7.70 -10.67
CA PHE A 98 8.98 -6.81 -9.50
C PHE A 98 8.46 -5.38 -9.78
N ALA A 99 8.45 -4.95 -11.03
CA ALA A 99 7.89 -3.67 -11.45
C ALA A 99 6.37 -3.73 -11.73
N ASN A 100 5.77 -4.93 -11.72
CA ASN A 100 4.36 -5.11 -12.00
C ASN A 100 3.50 -4.96 -10.74
N TYR A 101 2.27 -4.54 -10.93
CA TYR A 101 1.26 -4.45 -9.86
C TYR A 101 -0.15 -4.47 -10.45
N LEU A 102 -1.15 -4.76 -9.61
CA LEU A 102 -2.54 -4.83 -10.01
C LEU A 102 -3.24 -3.48 -9.75
N SER A 103 -3.99 -3.02 -10.73
CA SER A 103 -4.82 -1.82 -10.62
C SER A 103 -6.10 -1.94 -11.45
N ARG A 104 -7.05 -1.02 -11.22
CA ARG A 104 -8.28 -0.88 -12.01
C ARG A 104 -8.14 0.20 -13.08
N PRO A 105 -9.04 0.27 -14.08
CA PRO A 105 -9.02 1.30 -15.11
C PRO A 105 -9.02 2.71 -14.51
N GLY A 106 -8.12 3.56 -14.98
CA GLY A 106 -8.01 4.95 -14.52
C GLY A 106 -7.43 5.11 -13.11
N VAL A 107 -7.10 4.03 -12.44
CA VAL A 107 -6.47 4.02 -11.11
C VAL A 107 -5.03 3.57 -11.27
N ARG A 108 -4.08 4.43 -10.90
CA ARG A 108 -2.65 4.12 -10.96
C ARG A 108 -2.10 3.49 -9.68
N GLN A 109 -2.86 3.60 -8.60
CA GLN A 109 -2.47 3.08 -7.30
C GLN A 109 -2.65 1.55 -7.26
N PRO A 110 -1.74 0.82 -6.62
CA PRO A 110 -1.92 -0.60 -6.36
C PRO A 110 -3.19 -0.87 -5.56
N ILE A 111 -4.00 -1.83 -5.97
CA ILE A 111 -5.19 -2.21 -5.21
C ILE A 111 -4.80 -3.04 -3.99
N LEU A 112 -5.65 -3.05 -2.97
CA LEU A 112 -5.55 -3.99 -1.87
C LEU A 112 -6.07 -5.35 -2.33
N THR A 113 -5.15 -6.30 -2.48
CA THR A 113 -5.43 -7.67 -2.90
C THR A 113 -5.51 -8.60 -1.71
N SER A 114 -6.69 -8.77 -1.12
CA SER A 114 -6.89 -9.79 -0.08
C SER A 114 -6.70 -11.19 -0.65
N TYR A 115 -6.09 -12.08 0.12
CA TYR A 115 -5.96 -13.50 -0.26
C TYR A 115 -5.84 -14.38 0.99
N CYS A 116 -6.09 -15.68 0.83
CA CYS A 116 -6.00 -16.68 1.89
C CYS A 116 -5.69 -18.05 1.31
N ASP A 117 -5.42 -19.05 2.16
CA ASP A 117 -5.12 -20.41 1.70
C ASP A 117 -6.30 -21.04 0.95
N GLY A 118 -7.53 -20.69 1.29
CA GLY A 118 -8.76 -21.20 0.65
C GLY A 118 -9.12 -22.63 1.03
N ARG A 119 -8.43 -23.22 2.02
CA ARG A 119 -8.74 -24.55 2.57
C ARG A 119 -9.07 -24.50 4.06
N ARG A 120 -8.24 -23.82 4.84
CA ARG A 120 -8.39 -23.64 6.29
C ARG A 120 -9.17 -22.37 6.60
N VAL A 121 -8.97 -21.35 5.78
CA VAL A 121 -9.59 -20.04 5.90
C VAL A 121 -10.17 -19.67 4.54
N THR A 122 -11.37 -19.11 4.52
CA THR A 122 -12.02 -18.51 3.34
C THR A 122 -11.98 -16.99 3.44
N CYS A 123 -11.87 -16.30 2.32
CA CYS A 123 -11.85 -14.84 2.23
C CYS A 123 -12.52 -14.39 0.92
N ASP A 124 -12.85 -13.11 0.83
CA ASP A 124 -13.43 -12.50 -0.38
C ASP A 124 -12.38 -12.20 -1.47
N GLY A 125 -11.16 -12.70 -1.31
CA GLY A 125 -10.03 -12.50 -2.21
C GLY A 125 -9.57 -13.78 -2.90
N LEU A 126 -8.29 -13.77 -3.34
CA LEU A 126 -7.73 -14.92 -4.04
C LEU A 126 -7.54 -16.10 -3.08
N SER A 127 -8.15 -17.24 -3.43
CA SER A 127 -7.85 -18.52 -2.81
C SER A 127 -6.56 -19.10 -3.41
N GLN A 128 -5.52 -19.26 -2.59
CA GLN A 128 -4.23 -19.80 -3.07
C GLN A 128 -4.39 -21.21 -3.66
N TRP A 129 -5.10 -22.12 -2.97
CA TRP A 129 -5.37 -23.45 -3.50
C TRP A 129 -6.38 -23.46 -4.65
N GLY A 130 -7.33 -22.53 -4.65
CA GLY A 130 -8.23 -22.36 -5.79
C GLY A 130 -7.49 -21.86 -7.03
N SER A 131 -6.53 -20.93 -6.86
CA SER A 131 -5.67 -20.48 -7.96
C SER A 131 -4.78 -21.59 -8.52
N LYS A 132 -4.33 -22.53 -7.65
CA LYS A 132 -3.63 -23.73 -8.11
C LYS A 132 -4.52 -24.60 -8.97
N TYR A 133 -5.75 -24.84 -8.54
CA TYR A 133 -6.72 -25.60 -9.35
C TYR A 133 -6.92 -24.97 -10.74
N LEU A 134 -7.14 -23.64 -10.81
CA LEU A 134 -7.29 -22.94 -12.08
C LEU A 134 -6.01 -23.03 -12.92
N GLY A 135 -4.83 -22.95 -12.32
CA GLY A 135 -3.56 -23.14 -13.03
C GLY A 135 -3.37 -24.55 -13.58
N ASP A 136 -3.80 -25.58 -12.85
CA ASP A 136 -3.79 -26.97 -13.31
C ASP A 136 -4.76 -27.16 -14.51
N GLU A 137 -5.87 -26.40 -14.56
CA GLU A 137 -6.81 -26.37 -15.69
C GLU A 137 -6.34 -25.50 -16.86
N GLY A 138 -5.14 -24.93 -16.79
CA GLY A 138 -4.51 -24.17 -17.88
C GLY A 138 -4.84 -22.68 -17.92
N TYR A 139 -5.46 -22.13 -16.88
CA TYR A 139 -5.70 -20.68 -16.80
C TYR A 139 -4.38 -19.90 -16.73
N SER A 140 -4.31 -18.80 -17.46
CA SER A 140 -3.19 -17.86 -17.37
C SER A 140 -3.25 -17.05 -16.06
N ALA A 141 -2.14 -16.42 -15.69
CA ALA A 141 -2.08 -15.61 -14.47
C ALA A 141 -3.13 -14.49 -14.45
N ILE A 142 -3.36 -13.80 -15.58
CA ILE A 142 -4.36 -12.73 -15.65
C ILE A 142 -5.80 -13.26 -15.56
N GLU A 143 -6.09 -14.43 -16.09
CA GLU A 143 -7.40 -15.05 -15.97
C GLU A 143 -7.65 -15.47 -14.52
N ILE A 144 -6.66 -16.03 -13.82
CA ILE A 144 -6.73 -16.32 -12.39
C ILE A 144 -6.98 -15.04 -11.58
N ILE A 145 -6.22 -13.97 -11.85
CA ILE A 145 -6.41 -12.67 -11.19
C ILE A 145 -7.84 -12.14 -11.41
N ARG A 146 -8.32 -12.17 -12.65
CA ARG A 146 -9.67 -11.70 -12.99
C ARG A 146 -10.79 -12.54 -12.39
N TYR A 147 -10.57 -13.82 -12.24
CA TYR A 147 -11.52 -14.72 -11.58
C TYR A 147 -11.82 -14.28 -10.13
N TYR A 148 -10.80 -13.82 -9.40
CA TYR A 148 -10.93 -13.44 -8.00
C TYR A 148 -11.19 -11.95 -7.76
N TYR A 149 -10.64 -11.07 -8.59
CA TYR A 149 -10.67 -9.61 -8.36
C TYR A 149 -11.51 -8.84 -9.38
N GLY A 150 -12.10 -9.52 -10.37
CA GLY A 150 -12.98 -8.94 -11.38
C GLY A 150 -12.31 -8.73 -12.74
N ASN A 151 -13.14 -8.75 -13.78
CA ASN A 151 -12.70 -8.72 -15.18
C ASN A 151 -12.04 -7.41 -15.61
N ASP A 152 -12.20 -6.35 -14.84
CA ASP A 152 -11.61 -5.03 -15.06
C ASP A 152 -10.18 -4.89 -14.50
N MET A 153 -9.60 -5.98 -14.01
CA MET A 153 -8.26 -5.98 -13.45
C MET A 153 -7.16 -5.95 -14.51
N TYR A 154 -6.16 -5.09 -14.29
CA TYR A 154 -4.97 -4.97 -15.13
C TYR A 154 -3.69 -5.29 -14.36
N ILE A 155 -2.72 -5.84 -15.09
CA ILE A 155 -1.33 -5.88 -14.66
C ILE A 155 -0.65 -4.63 -15.24
N ASN A 156 -0.31 -3.69 -14.37
CA ASN A 156 0.47 -2.51 -14.73
C ASN A 156 1.95 -2.74 -14.50
N SER A 157 2.77 -2.00 -15.24
CA SER A 157 4.21 -1.92 -15.02
C SER A 157 4.58 -0.49 -14.63
N ALA A 158 5.39 -0.34 -13.61
CA ALA A 158 5.93 0.95 -13.20
C ALA A 158 7.34 1.13 -13.74
N ASP A 159 7.57 2.11 -14.62
CA ASP A 159 8.91 2.50 -15.08
C ASP A 159 9.76 3.08 -13.92
N SER A 160 9.09 3.67 -12.97
CA SER A 160 9.63 4.02 -11.65
C SER A 160 8.52 3.95 -10.63
N ILE A 161 8.82 3.54 -9.40
CA ILE A 161 7.88 3.66 -8.26
C ILE A 161 7.90 5.12 -7.80
N SER A 162 7.59 6.03 -8.72
CA SER A 162 7.40 7.45 -8.41
C SER A 162 5.94 7.69 -8.11
N GLY A 163 5.65 8.33 -6.96
CA GLY A 163 4.27 8.63 -6.54
C GLY A 163 3.74 7.71 -5.44
N VAL A 164 4.55 6.80 -4.89
CA VAL A 164 4.32 6.34 -3.52
C VAL A 164 4.30 7.59 -2.65
N PRO A 165 3.24 7.88 -1.89
CA PRO A 165 3.27 8.97 -0.95
C PRO A 165 4.49 8.73 -0.06
N SER A 166 5.49 9.55 -0.25
CA SER A 166 6.68 9.42 0.59
C SER A 166 6.27 9.82 1.99
N SER A 167 6.70 9.07 2.98
CA SER A 167 6.51 9.31 4.40
C SER A 167 6.78 10.76 4.80
N TRP A 168 6.30 11.14 5.93
CA TRP A 168 6.62 12.38 6.64
C TRP A 168 8.05 12.89 6.32
N PRO A 169 8.21 14.17 5.95
CA PRO A 169 9.50 14.71 5.54
C PRO A 169 10.55 14.75 6.65
N GLY A 170 10.16 14.51 7.91
CA GLY A 170 11.06 14.57 9.07
C GLY A 170 11.06 15.93 9.78
N TYR A 171 10.30 16.90 9.28
CA TYR A 171 10.16 18.25 9.83
C TYR A 171 8.79 18.83 9.51
N ASP A 172 8.37 19.83 10.29
CA ASP A 172 7.08 20.49 10.12
C ASP A 172 7.07 21.34 8.83
N LEU A 173 5.97 21.24 8.07
CA LEU A 173 5.72 22.13 6.93
C LEU A 173 4.93 23.35 7.40
N THR A 174 5.45 24.52 7.11
CA THR A 174 4.90 25.82 7.52
C THR A 174 5.07 26.86 6.41
N ILE A 175 4.53 28.06 6.59
CA ILE A 175 4.74 29.17 5.65
C ILE A 175 6.23 29.35 5.38
N GLY A 176 6.59 29.35 4.10
CA GLY A 176 7.98 29.38 3.61
C GLY A 176 8.55 28.02 3.23
N SER A 177 7.95 26.90 3.65
CA SER A 177 8.34 25.57 3.16
C SER A 177 8.03 25.42 1.67
N SER A 178 8.86 24.69 0.93
CA SER A 178 8.65 24.44 -0.50
C SER A 178 9.17 23.06 -0.92
N GLY A 179 8.73 22.60 -2.09
CA GLY A 179 9.16 21.35 -2.72
C GLY A 179 8.06 20.31 -2.86
N ASP A 180 8.47 19.08 -3.21
CA ASP A 180 7.53 18.02 -3.57
C ASP A 180 6.63 17.57 -2.42
N LYS A 181 7.10 17.64 -1.18
CA LYS A 181 6.29 17.35 0.01
C LYS A 181 5.15 18.33 0.21
N VAL A 182 5.40 19.60 -0.04
CA VAL A 182 4.36 20.64 -0.01
C VAL A 182 3.36 20.41 -1.14
N ARG A 183 3.84 20.11 -2.35
CA ARG A 183 2.96 19.80 -3.49
C ARG A 183 2.10 18.57 -3.22
N GLN A 184 2.67 17.52 -2.66
CA GLN A 184 1.94 16.31 -2.24
C GLN A 184 0.82 16.66 -1.25
N LEU A 185 1.14 17.40 -0.20
CA LEU A 185 0.18 17.89 0.80
C LEU A 185 -0.99 18.65 0.14
N GLN A 186 -0.68 19.61 -0.74
CA GLN A 186 -1.67 20.40 -1.45
C GLN A 186 -2.58 19.54 -2.33
N GLN A 187 -2.03 18.55 -3.03
CA GLN A 187 -2.81 17.60 -3.84
C GLN A 187 -3.74 16.75 -2.97
N GLN A 188 -3.27 16.26 -1.83
CA GLN A 188 -4.07 15.49 -0.89
C GLN A 188 -5.21 16.33 -0.30
N LEU A 189 -4.95 17.56 0.13
CA LEU A 189 -5.96 18.48 0.62
C LEU A 189 -7.03 18.79 -0.45
N ASN A 190 -6.62 19.04 -1.68
CA ASN A 190 -7.55 19.27 -2.79
C ASN A 190 -8.43 18.05 -3.07
N ARG A 191 -7.90 16.84 -2.93
CA ARG A 191 -8.70 15.62 -3.08
C ARG A 191 -9.70 15.46 -1.93
N ILE A 192 -9.26 15.75 -0.71
CA ILE A 192 -10.11 15.73 0.50
C ILE A 192 -11.21 16.78 0.40
N ALA A 193 -10.90 17.98 -0.08
CA ALA A 193 -11.84 19.08 -0.23
C ALA A 193 -13.08 18.73 -1.09
N ARG A 194 -12.96 17.79 -2.03
CA ARG A 194 -14.13 17.32 -2.81
C ARG A 194 -15.20 16.64 -1.95
N ASN A 195 -14.79 16.00 -0.87
CA ASN A 195 -15.67 15.32 0.08
C ASN A 195 -15.99 16.20 1.31
N TYR A 196 -15.14 17.18 1.59
CA TYR A 196 -15.25 18.13 2.72
C TYR A 196 -15.14 19.59 2.22
N PRO A 197 -16.22 20.16 1.66
CA PRO A 197 -16.19 21.46 0.98
C PRO A 197 -15.81 22.65 1.88
N ALA A 198 -15.82 22.49 3.19
CA ALA A 198 -15.32 23.50 4.12
C ALA A 198 -13.82 23.77 3.95
N ILE A 199 -13.05 22.78 3.44
CA ILE A 199 -11.63 22.91 3.19
C ILE A 199 -11.43 23.60 1.83
N PRO A 200 -10.76 24.76 1.77
CA PRO A 200 -10.59 25.47 0.51
C PRO A 200 -9.67 24.70 -0.46
N THR A 201 -10.02 24.74 -1.74
CA THR A 201 -9.14 24.26 -2.80
C THR A 201 -8.03 25.28 -3.05
N ILE A 202 -6.80 24.79 -3.23
CA ILE A 202 -5.57 25.58 -3.34
C ILE A 202 -4.75 25.16 -4.57
N SER A 203 -3.84 26.02 -5.03
CA SER A 203 -2.86 25.64 -6.05
C SER A 203 -1.89 24.59 -5.50
N ALA A 204 -1.65 23.52 -6.25
CA ALA A 204 -0.65 22.52 -5.92
C ALA A 204 0.70 22.90 -6.55
N ASP A 205 1.22 24.06 -6.16
CA ASP A 205 2.44 24.66 -6.71
C ASP A 205 3.73 24.22 -5.98
N GLY A 206 3.58 23.57 -4.82
CA GLY A 206 4.69 23.17 -3.98
C GLY A 206 5.24 24.29 -3.10
N ILE A 207 4.49 25.39 -2.92
CA ILE A 207 4.87 26.51 -2.04
C ILE A 207 3.86 26.58 -0.89
N TYR A 208 4.33 26.45 0.34
CA TYR A 208 3.50 26.56 1.53
C TYR A 208 3.28 28.04 1.86
N GLY A 209 2.32 28.64 1.23
CA GLY A 209 1.91 30.02 1.45
C GLY A 209 0.75 30.13 2.45
N ALA A 210 0.24 31.35 2.63
CA ALA A 210 -0.89 31.64 3.53
C ALA A 210 -2.15 30.84 3.17
N ARG A 211 -2.43 30.60 1.87
CA ARG A 211 -3.56 29.79 1.43
C ARG A 211 -3.43 28.33 1.84
N THR A 212 -2.21 27.76 1.76
CA THR A 212 -1.93 26.40 2.22
C THR A 212 -2.12 26.29 3.73
N ALA A 213 -1.59 27.26 4.50
CA ALA A 213 -1.77 27.33 5.94
C ALA A 213 -3.23 27.40 6.36
N GLU A 214 -4.06 28.17 5.64
CA GLU A 214 -5.50 28.27 5.90
C GLU A 214 -6.24 26.97 5.56
N ALA A 215 -5.90 26.31 4.47
CA ALA A 215 -6.46 25.01 4.12
C ALA A 215 -6.12 23.95 5.19
N VAL A 216 -4.88 23.94 5.68
CA VAL A 216 -4.45 23.07 6.78
C VAL A 216 -5.18 23.39 8.07
N ARG A 217 -5.32 24.67 8.44
CA ARG A 217 -6.06 25.09 9.64
C ARG A 217 -7.52 24.66 9.57
N THR A 218 -8.14 24.79 8.40
CA THR A 218 -9.51 24.34 8.18
C THR A 218 -9.62 22.83 8.26
N PHE A 219 -8.67 22.09 7.69
CA PHE A 219 -8.59 20.65 7.85
C PHE A 219 -8.49 20.25 9.33
N GLN A 220 -7.58 20.86 10.06
CA GLN A 220 -7.39 20.64 11.50
C GLN A 220 -8.68 20.88 12.28
N ARG A 221 -9.42 21.94 11.98
CA ARG A 221 -10.72 22.22 12.58
C ARG A 221 -11.74 21.13 12.27
N VAL A 222 -11.87 20.72 11.00
CA VAL A 222 -12.84 19.70 10.56
C VAL A 222 -12.57 18.34 11.24
N PHE A 223 -11.31 18.02 11.46
CA PHE A 223 -10.90 16.73 12.03
C PHE A 223 -10.44 16.81 13.49
N ASN A 224 -10.84 17.87 14.21
CA ASN A 224 -10.59 18.07 15.65
C ASN A 224 -9.09 17.99 16.05
N LEU A 225 -8.21 18.53 15.21
CA LEU A 225 -6.79 18.71 15.51
C LEU A 225 -6.52 20.14 16.01
N PRO A 226 -5.38 20.40 16.67
CA PRO A 226 -4.94 21.75 17.01
C PRO A 226 -4.85 22.64 15.77
N GLN A 227 -5.56 23.77 15.77
CA GLN A 227 -5.73 24.64 14.57
C GLN A 227 -4.52 25.58 14.38
N THR A 228 -3.35 25.03 14.20
CA THR A 228 -2.08 25.77 14.07
C THR A 228 -1.86 26.32 12.65
N GLY A 229 -2.42 25.67 11.63
CA GLY A 229 -2.07 25.92 10.23
C GLY A 229 -0.67 25.45 9.85
N ILE A 230 -0.04 24.66 10.71
CA ILE A 230 1.24 23.98 10.49
C ILE A 230 0.93 22.50 10.24
N THR A 231 1.62 21.91 9.27
CA THR A 231 1.53 20.47 9.05
C THR A 231 2.65 19.81 9.85
N ASP A 232 2.37 19.53 11.11
CA ASP A 232 3.17 18.71 12.00
C ASP A 232 2.95 17.21 11.75
N TYR A 233 3.70 16.35 12.43
CA TYR A 233 3.59 14.88 12.28
C TYR A 233 2.15 14.35 12.41
N PRO A 234 1.37 14.69 13.46
CA PRO A 234 -0.03 14.25 13.56
C PRO A 234 -0.91 14.77 12.42
N THR A 235 -0.74 16.01 12.01
CA THR A 235 -1.52 16.62 10.91
C THR A 235 -1.20 15.94 9.58
N TRP A 236 0.10 15.68 9.29
CA TRP A 236 0.51 14.97 8.08
C TRP A 236 -0.18 13.61 7.96
N TYR A 237 -0.09 12.78 8.99
CA TYR A 237 -0.67 11.44 8.96
C TYR A 237 -2.21 11.45 9.00
N SER A 238 -2.82 12.44 9.63
CA SER A 238 -4.28 12.62 9.56
C SER A 238 -4.73 12.95 8.13
N ILE A 239 -4.04 13.86 7.44
CA ILE A 239 -4.31 14.19 6.03
C ILE A 239 -4.12 12.96 5.15
N SER A 240 -3.03 12.20 5.32
CA SER A 240 -2.76 10.98 4.57
C SER A 240 -3.86 9.93 4.78
N ASN A 241 -4.30 9.72 6.02
CA ASN A 241 -5.36 8.76 6.37
C ASN A 241 -6.70 9.14 5.71
N ILE A 242 -7.12 10.40 5.84
CA ILE A 242 -8.37 10.88 5.23
C ILE A 242 -8.28 10.82 3.71
N TYR A 243 -7.13 11.17 3.12
CA TYR A 243 -6.88 11.05 1.69
C TYR A 243 -7.07 9.62 1.18
N VAL A 244 -6.51 8.64 1.90
CA VAL A 244 -6.66 7.21 1.58
C VAL A 244 -8.13 6.80 1.58
N GLY A 245 -8.89 7.18 2.61
CA GLY A 245 -10.32 6.87 2.71
C GLY A 245 -11.13 7.51 1.58
N VAL A 246 -11.01 8.83 1.35
CA VAL A 246 -11.79 9.51 0.29
C VAL A 246 -11.37 9.13 -1.12
N SER A 247 -10.18 8.59 -1.30
CA SER A 247 -9.67 8.10 -2.58
C SER A 247 -9.98 6.63 -2.83
N ARG A 248 -10.52 5.92 -1.85
CA ARG A 248 -10.85 4.48 -1.88
C ARG A 248 -9.65 3.60 -2.28
N ILE A 249 -8.45 3.99 -1.88
CA ILE A 249 -7.22 3.27 -2.24
C ILE A 249 -7.04 2.02 -1.36
N ALA A 250 -7.55 2.06 -0.12
CA ALA A 250 -7.43 0.97 0.85
C ALA A 250 -8.68 0.06 0.91
N GLU A 251 -9.73 0.39 0.17
CA GLU A 251 -10.95 -0.40 0.13
C GLU A 251 -10.99 -1.21 -1.17
N PRO A 252 -11.44 -2.50 -1.13
CA PRO A 252 -11.61 -3.32 -2.31
C PRO A 252 -12.68 -2.81 -3.26
#